data_47354036615f5914a6a6de7e41d5537f
#
_entry.id   47354036615f5914a6a6de7e41d5537f
#
_cell.length_a   1.000
_cell.length_b   1.000
_cell.length_c   1.000
_cell.angle_alpha   90.00
_cell.angle_beta   90.00
_cell.angle_gamma   90.00
#
_symmetry.space_group_name_H-M   'P 1'
#
loop_
_entity.id
_entity.type
_entity.pdbx_description
1 polymer ?
#
loop_
_entity_poly.entity_id
_entity_poly.type
_entity_poly.pdbx_seq_one_letter_code
_entity_poly.pdbx_strand_id
1 'polypeptide(L)'
;MDRVAIVHENFLRRVAAGDFPVSTSDKKALDRAALEQLYRAQVLSRALDLQSRVMQKEGQGFYTIGSSGHEGMAGVAAALRVDDIAFLHYRDAAFQIARADQAEGQDMLRDMLLSFACSAEDPTSGGRHKVLGSRPLMIPPQTSTIASHLPKAVGAAHSIGMARRNRPEHAILPRDAIAMCSFGDASANHSTAQGAINAACWTAVQGVPLPLLFVCEDNGIGISTKTPTGWIKASMSARPGLKYFEGDGLDLHAAYAAAKEAADYVRVHRKPAFLHLRTVRLYGHAGADVATSYLPRAEVEADEANDPLLHSARLLVE
;
A
#
# COMPACT_ATOMS: atom_id res chain seq x y z
N MET A 1 15.62 1.22 24.46
CA MET A 1 14.16 1.07 24.48
C MET A 1 13.72 0.71 23.07
N ASP A 2 12.84 -0.26 22.91
CA ASP A 2 12.36 -0.70 21.59
C ASP A 2 11.50 0.42 20.95
N ARG A 3 11.89 0.91 19.77
CA ARG A 3 11.13 1.99 19.08
C ARG A 3 9.69 1.61 18.80
N VAL A 4 9.42 0.34 18.58
CA VAL A 4 8.06 -0.15 18.35
C VAL A 4 7.18 0.04 19.56
N ALA A 5 7.70 -0.28 20.76
CA ALA A 5 6.99 -0.03 22.01
C ALA A 5 6.75 1.47 22.22
N ILE A 6 7.77 2.32 21.95
CA ILE A 6 7.63 3.78 22.07
C ILE A 6 6.52 4.32 21.15
N VAL A 7 6.49 3.91 19.88
CA VAL A 7 5.46 4.35 18.93
C VAL A 7 4.08 3.92 19.39
N HIS A 8 3.95 2.68 19.87
CA HIS A 8 2.66 2.17 20.37
C HIS A 8 2.19 2.91 21.63
N GLU A 9 3.07 3.11 22.60
CA GLU A 9 2.76 3.86 23.83
C GLU A 9 2.41 5.33 23.53
N ASN A 10 3.14 5.97 22.60
CA ASN A 10 2.85 7.32 22.14
C ASN A 10 1.47 7.42 21.50
N PHE A 11 1.11 6.47 20.64
CA PHE A 11 -0.21 6.40 20.03
C PHE A 11 -1.31 6.33 21.10
N LEU A 12 -1.22 5.37 22.03
CA LEU A 12 -2.23 5.20 23.09
C LEU A 12 -2.34 6.45 23.98
N ARG A 13 -1.20 7.03 24.38
CA ARG A 13 -1.16 8.24 25.21
C ARG A 13 -1.80 9.44 24.51
N ARG A 14 -1.49 9.65 23.23
CA ARG A 14 -2.00 10.77 22.44
C ARG A 14 -3.50 10.63 22.19
N VAL A 15 -3.99 9.43 21.86
CA VAL A 15 -5.43 9.17 21.73
C VAL A 15 -6.16 9.45 23.04
N ALA A 16 -5.64 8.94 24.16
CA ALA A 16 -6.25 9.17 25.48
C ALA A 16 -6.28 10.65 25.88
N ALA A 17 -5.30 11.44 25.44
CA ALA A 17 -5.22 12.88 25.71
C ALA A 17 -5.99 13.73 24.69
N GLY A 18 -6.53 13.17 23.62
CA GLY A 18 -7.10 13.95 22.51
C GLY A 18 -6.05 14.78 21.74
N ASP A 19 -4.76 14.40 21.82
CA ASP A 19 -3.66 15.08 21.15
C ASP A 19 -3.49 14.53 19.73
N PHE A 20 -4.18 15.13 18.80
CA PHE A 20 -4.17 14.71 17.39
C PHE A 20 -3.35 15.66 16.53
N PRO A 21 -2.73 15.14 15.43
CA PRO A 21 -2.07 16.00 14.46
C PRO A 21 -3.06 16.93 13.75
N VAL A 22 -2.58 18.05 13.26
CA VAL A 22 -3.38 19.00 12.47
C VAL A 22 -3.86 18.33 11.19
N SER A 23 -5.08 18.68 10.76
CA SER A 23 -5.63 18.19 9.47
C SER A 23 -4.70 18.56 8.31
N THR A 24 -4.47 17.60 7.44
CA THR A 24 -3.74 17.80 6.18
C THR A 24 -4.68 18.00 5.01
N SER A 25 -5.99 17.84 5.20
CA SER A 25 -6.99 17.93 4.15
C SER A 25 -8.34 18.37 4.70
N ASP A 26 -9.04 19.23 3.97
CA ASP A 26 -10.44 19.61 4.21
C ASP A 26 -11.44 18.70 3.48
N LYS A 27 -10.95 17.65 2.81
CA LYS A 27 -11.80 16.71 2.05
C LYS A 27 -12.65 15.88 2.99
N LYS A 28 -13.93 15.73 2.65
CA LYS A 28 -14.88 14.83 3.32
C LYS A 28 -15.42 13.84 2.28
N ALA A 29 -14.59 12.88 1.89
CA ALA A 29 -14.88 11.95 0.80
C ALA A 29 -15.47 10.59 1.26
N LEU A 30 -15.42 10.32 2.57
CA LEU A 30 -15.95 9.10 3.20
C LEU A 30 -17.00 9.49 4.23
N ASP A 31 -18.04 8.69 4.39
CA ASP A 31 -18.96 8.79 5.51
C ASP A 31 -18.36 8.17 6.79
N ARG A 32 -19.06 8.35 7.92
CA ARG A 32 -18.58 7.88 9.22
C ARG A 32 -18.43 6.34 9.26
N ALA A 33 -19.36 5.61 8.69
CA ALA A 33 -19.31 4.15 8.70
C ALA A 33 -18.10 3.62 7.93
N ALA A 34 -17.83 4.19 6.75
CA ALA A 34 -16.63 3.88 5.97
C ALA A 34 -15.34 4.25 6.72
N LEU A 35 -15.30 5.41 7.38
CA LEU A 35 -14.15 5.81 8.21
C LEU A 35 -13.89 4.81 9.35
N GLU A 36 -14.92 4.40 10.07
CA GLU A 36 -14.79 3.43 11.18
C GLU A 36 -14.27 2.08 10.66
N GLN A 37 -14.80 1.60 9.53
CA GLN A 37 -14.34 0.35 8.90
C GLN A 37 -12.88 0.44 8.47
N LEU A 38 -12.48 1.52 7.80
CA LEU A 38 -11.10 1.70 7.33
C LEU A 38 -10.12 1.93 8.48
N TYR A 39 -10.53 2.68 9.51
CA TYR A 39 -9.72 2.83 10.72
C TYR A 39 -9.51 1.49 11.42
N ARG A 40 -10.55 0.65 11.50
CA ARG A 40 -10.40 -0.71 12.01
C ARG A 40 -9.35 -1.50 11.22
N ALA A 41 -9.36 -1.43 9.89
CA ALA A 41 -8.35 -2.10 9.05
C ALA A 41 -6.93 -1.56 9.33
N GLN A 42 -6.76 -0.26 9.53
CA GLN A 42 -5.49 0.36 9.92
C GLN A 42 -5.00 -0.16 11.28
N VAL A 43 -5.87 -0.18 12.30
CA VAL A 43 -5.54 -0.66 13.65
C VAL A 43 -5.15 -2.15 13.61
N LEU A 44 -5.88 -2.96 12.85
CA LEU A 44 -5.57 -4.39 12.69
C LEU A 44 -4.23 -4.60 11.98
N SER A 45 -3.89 -3.79 10.97
CA SER A 45 -2.58 -3.80 10.34
C SER A 45 -1.45 -3.52 11.33
N ARG A 46 -1.63 -2.49 12.19
CA ARG A 46 -0.67 -2.17 13.26
C ARG A 46 -0.57 -3.28 14.30
N ALA A 47 -1.69 -3.90 14.68
CA ALA A 47 -1.71 -5.02 15.61
C ALA A 47 -0.96 -6.24 15.06
N LEU A 48 -1.08 -6.53 13.75
CA LEU A 48 -0.31 -7.58 13.10
C LEU A 48 1.21 -7.32 13.13
N ASP A 49 1.64 -6.07 12.95
CA ASP A 49 3.06 -5.71 13.08
C ASP A 49 3.59 -5.98 14.49
N LEU A 50 2.81 -5.64 15.52
CA LEU A 50 3.14 -5.95 16.92
C LEU A 50 3.17 -7.45 17.16
N GLN A 51 2.14 -8.17 16.70
CA GLN A 51 2.04 -9.62 16.86
C GLN A 51 3.19 -10.36 16.15
N SER A 52 3.57 -9.94 14.96
CA SER A 52 4.69 -10.55 14.22
C SER A 52 6.01 -10.48 15.00
N ARG A 53 6.22 -9.42 15.79
CA ARG A 53 7.40 -9.25 16.66
C ARG A 53 7.35 -10.16 17.90
N VAL A 54 6.16 -10.36 18.46
CA VAL A 54 5.95 -11.34 19.53
C VAL A 54 6.28 -12.74 19.01
N MET A 55 5.71 -13.12 17.86
CA MET A 55 5.97 -14.40 17.21
C MET A 55 7.46 -14.63 16.92
N GLN A 56 8.17 -13.58 16.44
CA GLN A 56 9.61 -13.65 16.22
C GLN A 56 10.39 -13.90 17.51
N LYS A 57 10.05 -13.19 18.61
CA LYS A 57 10.71 -13.36 19.91
C LYS A 57 10.49 -14.75 20.50
N GLU A 58 9.34 -15.35 20.21
CA GLU A 58 8.97 -16.70 20.64
C GLU A 58 9.48 -17.82 19.69
N GLY A 59 10.19 -17.46 18.63
CA GLY A 59 10.70 -18.41 17.65
C GLY A 59 9.64 -19.00 16.71
N GLN A 60 8.46 -18.36 16.64
CA GLN A 60 7.35 -18.73 15.78
C GLN A 60 7.38 -18.06 14.40
N GLY A 61 8.36 -17.21 14.14
CA GLY A 61 8.54 -16.47 12.89
C GLY A 61 10.01 -16.10 12.69
N PHE A 62 10.38 -15.67 11.47
CA PHE A 62 11.78 -15.45 11.13
C PHE A 62 12.18 -13.97 11.28
N TYR A 63 11.62 -13.08 10.47
CA TYR A 63 11.90 -11.65 10.55
C TYR A 63 10.64 -10.85 10.26
N THR A 64 10.66 -9.58 10.62
CA THR A 64 9.50 -8.71 10.47
C THR A 64 9.77 -7.60 9.46
N ILE A 65 8.77 -7.30 8.64
CA ILE A 65 8.71 -6.08 7.84
C ILE A 65 7.39 -5.42 8.19
N GLY A 66 7.43 -4.31 8.92
CA GLY A 66 6.23 -3.62 9.37
C GLY A 66 5.54 -2.86 8.25
N SER A 67 4.22 -2.73 8.37
CA SER A 67 3.37 -1.89 7.52
C SER A 67 3.12 -0.52 8.13
N SER A 68 3.59 -0.31 9.37
CA SER A 68 3.32 0.87 10.19
C SER A 68 3.84 2.16 9.54
N GLY A 69 2.92 3.10 9.35
CA GLY A 69 3.13 4.35 8.60
C GLY A 69 2.55 4.33 7.17
N HIS A 70 2.18 3.16 6.66
CA HIS A 70 1.58 2.95 5.34
C HIS A 70 0.08 2.61 5.41
N GLU A 71 -0.55 2.77 6.56
CA GLU A 71 -1.94 2.36 6.79
C GLU A 71 -2.97 3.14 5.95
N GLY A 72 -2.59 4.28 5.37
CA GLY A 72 -3.44 5.01 4.41
C GLY A 72 -3.81 4.20 3.17
N MET A 73 -3.09 3.11 2.89
CA MET A 73 -3.42 2.18 1.82
C MET A 73 -4.78 1.48 2.03
N ALA A 74 -5.37 1.52 3.22
CA ALA A 74 -6.78 1.15 3.42
C ALA A 74 -7.74 2.03 2.60
N GLY A 75 -7.48 3.35 2.52
CA GLY A 75 -8.25 4.27 1.67
C GLY A 75 -8.10 3.96 0.17
N VAL A 76 -6.92 3.54 -0.26
CA VAL A 76 -6.69 3.09 -1.64
C VAL A 76 -7.50 1.82 -1.95
N ALA A 77 -7.53 0.86 -1.01
CA ALA A 77 -8.33 -0.36 -1.16
C ALA A 77 -9.83 -0.05 -1.33
N ALA A 78 -10.36 0.90 -0.54
CA ALA A 78 -11.75 1.32 -0.62
C ALA A 78 -12.11 2.03 -1.94
N ALA A 79 -11.14 2.68 -2.58
CA ALA A 79 -11.32 3.33 -3.87
C ALA A 79 -11.36 2.37 -5.07
N LEU A 80 -10.94 1.12 -4.87
CA LEU A 80 -10.88 0.06 -5.88
C LEU A 80 -11.97 -0.98 -5.65
N ARG A 81 -12.34 -1.67 -6.71
CA ARG A 81 -13.26 -2.81 -6.62
C ARG A 81 -12.49 -4.10 -6.33
N VAL A 82 -13.16 -5.08 -5.71
CA VAL A 82 -12.55 -6.38 -5.41
C VAL A 82 -12.10 -7.13 -6.68
N ASP A 83 -12.74 -6.86 -7.82
CA ASP A 83 -12.41 -7.44 -9.12
C ASP A 83 -11.33 -6.67 -9.91
N ASP A 84 -10.76 -5.61 -9.35
CA ASP A 84 -9.53 -4.97 -9.84
C ASP A 84 -8.32 -5.76 -9.33
N ILE A 85 -7.44 -6.20 -10.23
CA ILE A 85 -6.26 -6.97 -9.82
C ILE A 85 -5.21 -6.06 -9.17
N ALA A 86 -4.73 -6.42 -7.97
CA ALA A 86 -3.81 -5.60 -7.19
C ALA A 86 -2.48 -6.32 -6.88
N PHE A 87 -1.38 -5.74 -7.34
CA PHE A 87 -0.01 -6.18 -7.05
C PHE A 87 0.56 -5.32 -5.93
N LEU A 88 0.65 -5.88 -4.73
CA LEU A 88 0.89 -5.11 -3.51
C LEU A 88 2.37 -4.91 -3.18
N HIS A 89 2.69 -3.76 -2.61
CA HIS A 89 3.90 -3.54 -1.85
C HIS A 89 3.88 -4.39 -0.56
N TYR A 90 5.03 -4.81 -0.09
CA TYR A 90 5.13 -5.68 1.11
C TYR A 90 4.68 -5.00 2.42
N ARG A 91 4.37 -3.68 2.41
CA ARG A 91 3.82 -2.93 3.54
C ARG A 91 2.30 -2.74 3.49
N ASP A 92 1.61 -3.36 2.53
CA ASP A 92 0.19 -3.13 2.26
C ASP A 92 -0.75 -4.03 3.07
N ALA A 93 -0.42 -4.35 4.31
CA ALA A 93 -1.32 -5.14 5.16
C ALA A 93 -2.68 -4.44 5.32
N ALA A 94 -2.71 -3.12 5.54
CA ALA A 94 -3.96 -2.36 5.67
C ALA A 94 -4.82 -2.39 4.39
N PHE A 95 -4.21 -2.35 3.21
CA PHE A 95 -4.91 -2.55 1.94
C PHE A 95 -5.59 -3.92 1.88
N GLN A 96 -4.85 -4.98 2.20
CA GLN A 96 -5.35 -6.35 2.10
C GLN A 96 -6.48 -6.60 3.09
N ILE A 97 -6.38 -6.07 4.33
CA ILE A 97 -7.43 -6.16 5.35
C ILE A 97 -8.68 -5.39 4.90
N ALA A 98 -8.54 -4.15 4.46
CA ALA A 98 -9.66 -3.33 4.01
C ALA A 98 -10.35 -3.93 2.76
N ARG A 99 -9.60 -4.58 1.87
CA ARG A 99 -10.16 -5.27 0.71
C ARG A 99 -10.90 -6.54 1.10
N ALA A 100 -10.47 -7.25 2.15
CA ALA A 100 -11.16 -8.44 2.65
C ALA A 100 -12.57 -8.10 3.16
N ASP A 101 -12.78 -6.90 3.69
CA ASP A 101 -14.09 -6.41 4.11
C ASP A 101 -15.08 -6.20 2.94
N GLN A 102 -14.59 -6.21 1.68
CA GLN A 102 -15.42 -6.13 0.47
C GLN A 102 -15.85 -7.52 -0.06
N ALA A 103 -15.42 -8.60 0.57
CA ALA A 103 -15.70 -9.97 0.14
C ALA A 103 -16.05 -10.86 1.34
N GLU A 104 -17.06 -11.70 1.19
CA GLU A 104 -17.50 -12.61 2.25
C GLU A 104 -16.51 -13.77 2.46
N GLY A 105 -16.45 -14.27 3.69
CA GLY A 105 -15.73 -15.48 4.05
C GLY A 105 -14.21 -15.38 4.04
N GLN A 106 -13.65 -14.18 4.06
CA GLN A 106 -12.20 -13.96 4.10
C GLN A 106 -11.72 -13.74 5.54
N ASP A 107 -10.85 -14.60 6.04
CA ASP A 107 -10.15 -14.42 7.33
C ASP A 107 -8.70 -13.99 7.07
N MET A 108 -8.54 -12.73 6.68
CA MET A 108 -7.25 -12.20 6.26
C MET A 108 -6.24 -12.12 7.41
N LEU A 109 -6.72 -11.92 8.65
CA LEU A 109 -5.83 -11.90 9.82
C LEU A 109 -5.22 -13.28 10.07
N ARG A 110 -6.03 -14.34 10.00
CA ARG A 110 -5.55 -15.71 10.10
C ARG A 110 -4.54 -16.03 8.99
N ASP A 111 -4.85 -15.69 7.75
CA ASP A 111 -3.99 -15.99 6.62
C ASP A 111 -2.64 -15.28 6.73
N MET A 112 -2.62 -14.01 7.17
CA MET A 112 -1.39 -13.26 7.43
C MET A 112 -0.57 -13.85 8.59
N LEU A 113 -1.21 -14.30 9.67
CA LEU A 113 -0.54 -14.95 10.78
C LEU A 113 0.05 -16.30 10.37
N LEU A 114 -0.65 -17.08 9.55
CA LEU A 114 -0.12 -18.32 8.96
C LEU A 114 1.12 -18.04 8.08
N SER A 115 1.10 -16.96 7.30
CA SER A 115 2.26 -16.53 6.51
C SER A 115 3.43 -16.12 7.40
N PHE A 116 3.20 -15.42 8.51
CA PHE A 116 4.26 -15.05 9.48
C PHE A 116 4.87 -16.28 10.15
N ALA A 117 4.05 -17.29 10.45
CA ALA A 117 4.48 -18.57 11.03
C ALA A 117 5.11 -19.51 10.00
N CYS A 118 5.14 -19.17 8.72
CA CYS A 118 5.54 -20.09 7.64
C CYS A 118 4.76 -21.41 7.66
N SER A 119 3.49 -21.35 7.99
CA SER A 119 2.62 -22.52 8.09
C SER A 119 2.33 -23.11 6.72
N ALA A 120 2.34 -24.45 6.63
CA ALA A 120 1.87 -25.16 5.43
C ALA A 120 0.38 -24.91 5.14
N GLU A 121 -0.38 -24.45 6.14
CA GLU A 121 -1.79 -24.06 5.99
C GLU A 121 -1.99 -22.66 5.39
N ASP A 122 -0.91 -21.88 5.16
CA ASP A 122 -1.02 -20.59 4.47
C ASP A 122 -1.59 -20.81 3.05
N PRO A 123 -2.81 -20.32 2.76
CA PRO A 123 -3.48 -20.57 1.48
C PRO A 123 -2.79 -19.88 0.30
N THR A 124 -1.93 -18.89 0.56
CA THR A 124 -1.24 -18.12 -0.47
C THR A 124 0.09 -18.73 -0.86
N SER A 125 0.88 -19.20 0.11
CA SER A 125 2.27 -19.58 -0.14
C SER A 125 2.63 -21.00 0.33
N GLY A 126 1.81 -21.63 1.16
CA GLY A 126 2.07 -22.96 1.68
C GLY A 126 3.37 -23.07 2.47
N GLY A 127 3.69 -22.06 3.27
CA GLY A 127 4.83 -22.05 4.18
C GLY A 127 5.99 -21.14 3.82
N ARG A 128 5.80 -20.16 2.89
CA ARG A 128 6.78 -19.11 2.64
C ARG A 128 6.50 -17.90 3.51
N HIS A 129 7.56 -17.34 4.10
CA HIS A 129 7.42 -16.24 5.03
C HIS A 129 6.97 -14.96 4.36
N LYS A 130 5.94 -14.32 4.95
CA LYS A 130 5.42 -13.01 4.61
C LYS A 130 5.16 -12.81 3.11
N VAL A 131 4.35 -13.67 2.54
CA VAL A 131 3.82 -13.50 1.18
C VAL A 131 2.44 -12.88 1.28
N LEU A 132 2.28 -11.66 0.77
CA LEU A 132 0.96 -11.04 0.61
C LEU A 132 0.28 -11.63 -0.62
N GLY A 133 -1.00 -11.94 -0.52
CA GLY A 133 -1.77 -12.45 -1.64
C GLY A 133 -3.10 -13.04 -1.21
N SER A 134 -4.04 -13.07 -2.12
CA SER A 134 -5.33 -13.72 -1.94
C SER A 134 -6.02 -13.86 -3.29
N ARG A 135 -6.28 -15.09 -3.71
CA ARG A 135 -6.98 -15.34 -4.98
C ARG A 135 -8.40 -14.77 -4.98
N PRO A 136 -9.21 -14.94 -3.93
CA PRO A 136 -10.57 -14.36 -3.87
C PRO A 136 -10.57 -12.83 -3.94
N LEU A 137 -9.53 -12.18 -3.42
CA LEU A 137 -9.39 -10.72 -3.42
C LEU A 137 -8.65 -10.18 -4.65
N MET A 138 -8.38 -11.02 -5.66
CA MET A 138 -7.62 -10.66 -6.86
C MET A 138 -6.25 -10.02 -6.53
N ILE A 139 -5.56 -10.56 -5.52
CA ILE A 139 -4.22 -10.16 -5.11
C ILE A 139 -3.24 -11.29 -5.42
N PRO A 140 -2.47 -11.22 -6.54
CA PRO A 140 -1.43 -12.20 -6.84
C PRO A 140 -0.37 -12.25 -5.74
N PRO A 141 0.20 -13.44 -5.45
CA PRO A 141 1.25 -13.57 -4.44
C PRO A 141 2.43 -12.63 -4.67
N GLN A 142 2.78 -11.85 -3.64
CA GLN A 142 3.87 -10.91 -3.68
C GLN A 142 4.76 -11.05 -2.44
N THR A 143 6.06 -11.11 -2.70
CA THR A 143 7.11 -11.14 -1.68
C THR A 143 7.72 -9.74 -1.50
N SER A 144 8.72 -9.62 -0.62
CA SER A 144 9.49 -8.38 -0.43
C SER A 144 10.52 -8.08 -1.54
N THR A 145 10.52 -8.82 -2.64
CA THR A 145 11.44 -8.59 -3.76
C THR A 145 11.10 -7.28 -4.47
N ILE A 146 12.00 -6.30 -4.33
CA ILE A 146 11.80 -4.93 -4.80
C ILE A 146 11.48 -4.89 -6.31
N ALA A 147 10.44 -4.15 -6.66
CA ALA A 147 10.01 -3.83 -8.02
C ALA A 147 9.64 -5.03 -8.93
N SER A 148 9.79 -6.28 -8.48
CA SER A 148 9.56 -7.48 -9.29
C SER A 148 8.13 -7.62 -9.82
N HIS A 149 7.17 -6.98 -9.17
CA HIS A 149 5.75 -7.05 -9.49
C HIS A 149 5.28 -5.99 -10.49
N LEU A 150 6.05 -4.90 -10.69
CA LEU A 150 5.66 -3.85 -11.63
C LEU A 150 5.51 -4.37 -13.08
N PRO A 151 6.47 -5.15 -13.65
CA PRO A 151 6.27 -5.73 -14.98
C PRO A 151 5.08 -6.69 -15.05
N LYS A 152 4.80 -7.44 -13.96
CA LYS A 152 3.64 -8.32 -13.87
C LYS A 152 2.34 -7.52 -13.96
N ALA A 153 2.26 -6.38 -13.28
CA ALA A 153 1.11 -5.48 -13.32
C ALA A 153 0.89 -4.89 -14.73
N VAL A 154 1.98 -4.50 -15.42
CA VAL A 154 1.91 -4.06 -16.83
C VAL A 154 1.33 -5.17 -17.72
N GLY A 155 1.83 -6.40 -17.57
CA GLY A 155 1.33 -7.57 -18.29
C GLY A 155 -0.14 -7.86 -18.00
N ALA A 156 -0.55 -7.81 -16.72
CA ALA A 156 -1.94 -8.01 -16.32
C ALA A 156 -2.86 -6.95 -16.92
N ALA A 157 -2.50 -5.66 -16.81
CA ALA A 157 -3.28 -4.56 -17.41
C ALA A 157 -3.45 -4.71 -18.92
N HIS A 158 -2.38 -5.10 -19.61
CA HIS A 158 -2.40 -5.33 -21.05
C HIS A 158 -3.31 -6.52 -21.42
N SER A 159 -3.31 -7.58 -20.59
CA SER A 159 -4.10 -8.79 -20.84
C SER A 159 -5.60 -8.57 -20.71
N ILE A 160 -6.09 -7.58 -19.92
CA ILE A 160 -7.52 -7.34 -19.70
C ILE A 160 -8.27 -7.18 -21.03
N GLY A 161 -7.79 -6.35 -21.94
CA GLY A 161 -8.38 -6.15 -23.25
C GLY A 161 -8.11 -7.28 -24.23
N MET A 162 -6.93 -7.88 -24.18
CA MET A 162 -6.51 -8.96 -25.10
C MET A 162 -7.23 -10.28 -24.81
N ALA A 163 -7.36 -10.67 -23.54
CA ALA A 163 -8.02 -11.92 -23.15
C ALA A 163 -9.45 -11.94 -23.71
N ARG A 164 -10.22 -10.87 -23.54
CA ARG A 164 -11.61 -10.79 -24.05
C ARG A 164 -11.72 -10.84 -25.56
N ARG A 165 -10.73 -10.35 -26.28
CA ARG A 165 -10.72 -10.34 -27.75
C ARG A 165 -10.29 -11.68 -28.32
N ASN A 166 -9.25 -12.28 -27.75
CA ASN A 166 -8.59 -13.45 -28.31
C ASN A 166 -9.04 -14.77 -27.68
N ARG A 167 -9.44 -14.73 -26.39
CA ARG A 167 -9.83 -15.90 -25.58
C ARG A 167 -10.89 -15.50 -24.57
N PRO A 168 -12.12 -15.13 -24.97
CA PRO A 168 -13.16 -14.63 -24.07
C PRO A 168 -13.53 -15.64 -22.97
N GLU A 169 -13.42 -16.93 -23.23
CA GLU A 169 -13.63 -18.02 -22.28
C GLU A 169 -12.62 -18.06 -21.13
N HIS A 170 -11.46 -17.42 -21.28
CA HIS A 170 -10.42 -17.29 -20.27
C HIS A 170 -10.40 -15.91 -19.60
N ALA A 171 -11.28 -15.00 -19.96
CA ALA A 171 -11.33 -13.65 -19.41
C ALA A 171 -11.96 -13.65 -18.02
N ILE A 172 -11.12 -13.72 -16.97
CA ILE A 172 -11.56 -13.74 -15.56
C ILE A 172 -11.86 -12.34 -15.01
N LEU A 173 -11.26 -11.29 -15.57
CA LEU A 173 -11.48 -9.92 -15.13
C LEU A 173 -12.58 -9.24 -15.91
N PRO A 174 -13.42 -8.38 -15.30
CA PRO A 174 -14.40 -7.56 -16.01
C PRO A 174 -13.76 -6.68 -17.09
N ARG A 175 -14.55 -6.28 -18.07
CA ARG A 175 -14.06 -5.46 -19.20
C ARG A 175 -13.50 -4.11 -18.74
N ASP A 176 -14.09 -3.55 -17.72
CA ASP A 176 -13.73 -2.26 -17.13
C ASP A 176 -12.82 -2.38 -15.90
N ALA A 177 -12.38 -3.60 -15.54
CA ALA A 177 -11.37 -3.79 -14.49
C ALA A 177 -10.09 -3.02 -14.81
N ILE A 178 -9.37 -2.66 -13.75
CA ILE A 178 -8.05 -2.06 -13.83
C ILE A 178 -7.04 -2.95 -13.09
N ALA A 179 -5.77 -2.79 -13.41
CA ALA A 179 -4.69 -3.32 -12.59
C ALA A 179 -4.14 -2.20 -11.69
N MET A 180 -3.80 -2.51 -10.45
CA MET A 180 -3.11 -1.61 -9.53
C MET A 180 -1.77 -2.24 -9.14
N CYS A 181 -0.75 -1.40 -8.93
CA CYS A 181 0.55 -1.82 -8.45
C CYS A 181 1.12 -0.80 -7.49
N SER A 182 1.30 -1.18 -6.23
CA SER A 182 1.90 -0.32 -5.19
C SER A 182 3.36 -0.64 -4.95
N PHE A 183 4.15 0.36 -4.61
CA PHE A 183 5.59 0.24 -4.33
C PHE A 183 6.12 1.49 -3.63
N GLY A 184 7.25 1.36 -2.93
CA GLY A 184 7.88 2.49 -2.24
C GLY A 184 8.67 3.41 -3.19
N ASP A 185 8.91 4.63 -2.74
CA ASP A 185 9.65 5.69 -3.45
C ASP A 185 11.05 5.26 -3.92
N ALA A 186 11.82 4.63 -3.05
CA ALA A 186 13.14 4.11 -3.42
C ALA A 186 13.06 3.03 -4.52
N SER A 187 12.02 2.20 -4.49
CA SER A 187 11.78 1.16 -5.50
C SER A 187 11.51 1.76 -6.89
N ALA A 188 10.99 2.99 -6.95
CA ALA A 188 10.79 3.70 -8.22
C ALA A 188 12.08 3.88 -9.03
N ASN A 189 13.23 3.92 -8.36
CA ASN A 189 14.53 4.05 -9.04
C ASN A 189 15.13 2.71 -9.52
N HIS A 190 14.54 1.58 -9.15
CA HIS A 190 15.03 0.27 -9.59
C HIS A 190 14.83 0.10 -11.11
N SER A 191 15.83 -0.48 -11.80
CA SER A 191 15.78 -0.67 -13.26
C SER A 191 14.52 -1.39 -13.74
N THR A 192 14.06 -2.40 -13.00
CA THR A 192 12.83 -3.14 -13.30
C THR A 192 11.59 -2.24 -13.20
N ALA A 193 11.52 -1.35 -12.18
CA ALA A 193 10.43 -0.37 -12.07
C ALA A 193 10.46 0.62 -13.22
N GLN A 194 11.64 1.18 -13.51
CA GLN A 194 11.82 2.13 -14.63
C GLN A 194 11.45 1.49 -15.96
N GLY A 195 11.85 0.24 -16.20
CA GLY A 195 11.47 -0.52 -17.39
C GLY A 195 9.96 -0.73 -17.51
N ALA A 196 9.30 -1.11 -16.41
CA ALA A 196 7.85 -1.30 -16.39
C ALA A 196 7.08 0.01 -16.61
N ILE A 197 7.47 1.10 -15.94
CA ILE A 197 6.84 2.41 -16.11
C ILE A 197 7.07 2.92 -17.54
N ASN A 198 8.28 2.76 -18.08
CA ASN A 198 8.56 3.15 -19.45
C ASN A 198 7.73 2.35 -20.47
N ALA A 199 7.58 1.04 -20.28
CA ALA A 199 6.73 0.22 -21.13
C ALA A 199 5.26 0.65 -21.08
N ALA A 200 4.75 1.01 -19.89
CA ALA A 200 3.40 1.54 -19.74
C ALA A 200 3.22 2.88 -20.47
N CYS A 201 4.15 3.82 -20.29
CA CYS A 201 4.16 5.11 -20.97
C CYS A 201 4.19 4.94 -22.49
N TRP A 202 5.09 4.09 -22.99
CA TRP A 202 5.24 3.80 -24.41
C TRP A 202 3.96 3.22 -25.03
N THR A 203 3.35 2.25 -24.34
CA THR A 203 2.07 1.64 -24.75
C THR A 203 0.97 2.68 -24.86
N ALA A 204 0.87 3.57 -23.86
CA ALA A 204 -0.14 4.62 -23.84
C ALA A 204 0.04 5.67 -24.96
N VAL A 205 1.29 6.06 -25.26
CA VAL A 205 1.62 6.99 -26.36
C VAL A 205 1.25 6.39 -27.71
N GLN A 206 1.37 5.08 -27.87
CA GLN A 206 0.93 4.37 -29.09
C GLN A 206 -0.59 4.21 -29.18
N GLY A 207 -1.36 4.70 -28.22
CA GLY A 207 -2.82 4.59 -28.23
C GLY A 207 -3.34 3.20 -27.87
N VAL A 208 -2.50 2.30 -27.35
CA VAL A 208 -2.92 0.97 -26.91
C VAL A 208 -3.50 1.06 -25.49
N PRO A 209 -4.69 0.51 -25.24
CA PRO A 209 -5.29 0.52 -23.90
C PRO A 209 -4.43 -0.20 -22.87
N LEU A 210 -4.13 0.49 -21.76
CA LEU A 210 -3.39 -0.07 -20.64
C LEU A 210 -3.96 0.48 -19.31
N PRO A 211 -5.02 -0.14 -18.77
CA PRO A 211 -5.68 0.34 -17.57
C PRO A 211 -4.87 -0.02 -16.31
N LEU A 212 -3.82 0.73 -16.02
CA LEU A 212 -2.88 0.49 -14.95
C LEU A 212 -2.76 1.70 -14.03
N LEU A 213 -2.97 1.50 -12.73
CA LEU A 213 -2.70 2.46 -11.68
C LEU A 213 -1.42 2.08 -10.94
N PHE A 214 -0.36 2.87 -11.08
CA PHE A 214 0.80 2.82 -10.21
C PHE A 214 0.53 3.64 -8.94
N VAL A 215 0.83 3.08 -7.77
CA VAL A 215 0.71 3.78 -6.48
C VAL A 215 2.10 3.81 -5.82
N CYS A 216 2.69 4.98 -5.73
CA CYS A 216 3.98 5.18 -5.08
C CYS A 216 3.76 5.66 -3.64
N GLU A 217 4.15 4.84 -2.68
CA GLU A 217 4.12 5.15 -1.25
C GLU A 217 5.43 5.81 -0.87
N ASP A 218 5.44 7.14 -0.83
CA ASP A 218 6.64 7.94 -0.58
C ASP A 218 6.77 8.29 0.90
N ASN A 219 7.68 7.59 1.58
CA ASN A 219 8.08 7.87 2.95
C ASN A 219 9.45 8.56 3.03
N GLY A 220 10.01 8.98 1.90
CA GLY A 220 11.27 9.73 1.79
C GLY A 220 12.54 8.92 2.03
N ILE A 221 12.44 7.58 2.19
CA ILE A 221 13.62 6.76 2.51
C ILE A 221 13.49 5.34 1.96
N GLY A 222 14.58 4.83 1.40
CA GLY A 222 14.73 3.40 1.08
C GLY A 222 15.03 2.57 2.34
N ILE A 223 16.04 1.69 2.29
CA ILE A 223 16.47 0.97 3.51
C ILE A 223 17.04 1.98 4.51
N SER A 224 18.12 2.67 4.13
CA SER A 224 18.83 3.68 4.93
C SER A 224 19.20 4.94 4.14
N THR A 225 18.89 4.97 2.85
CA THR A 225 19.22 6.08 1.94
C THR A 225 17.98 6.91 1.67
N LYS A 226 18.06 8.20 1.91
CA LYS A 226 16.96 9.15 1.68
C LYS A 226 16.65 9.27 0.18
N THR A 227 15.36 9.31 -0.14
CA THR A 227 14.88 9.78 -1.43
C THR A 227 14.92 11.32 -1.42
N PRO A 228 15.57 11.97 -2.39
CA PRO A 228 15.60 13.43 -2.42
C PRO A 228 14.20 14.04 -2.49
N THR A 229 13.97 15.09 -1.72
CA THR A 229 12.68 15.79 -1.70
C THR A 229 12.26 16.23 -3.12
N GLY A 230 11.02 15.91 -3.49
CA GLY A 230 10.48 16.24 -4.81
C GLY A 230 10.94 15.33 -5.96
N TRP A 231 11.80 14.34 -5.69
CA TRP A 231 12.33 13.43 -6.71
C TRP A 231 11.24 12.68 -7.46
N ILE A 232 10.29 12.10 -6.76
CA ILE A 232 9.20 11.31 -7.38
C ILE A 232 8.35 12.21 -8.28
N LYS A 233 7.95 13.38 -7.79
CA LYS A 233 7.18 14.36 -8.58
C LYS A 233 7.92 14.77 -9.85
N ALA A 234 9.18 15.20 -9.71
CA ALA A 234 10.01 15.63 -10.83
C ALA A 234 10.22 14.50 -11.87
N SER A 235 10.35 13.26 -11.39
CA SER A 235 10.61 12.10 -12.26
C SER A 235 9.36 11.59 -12.98
N MET A 236 8.15 11.80 -12.44
CA MET A 236 6.93 11.13 -12.91
C MET A 236 5.90 12.08 -13.53
N SER A 237 5.80 13.32 -13.06
CA SER A 237 4.72 14.23 -13.45
C SER A 237 4.72 14.67 -14.91
N ALA A 238 5.88 14.65 -15.56
CA ALA A 238 6.05 15.07 -16.96
C ALA A 238 6.28 13.89 -17.93
N ARG A 239 6.09 12.63 -17.47
CA ARG A 239 6.28 11.47 -18.35
C ARG A 239 5.18 11.39 -19.41
N PRO A 240 5.54 11.31 -20.70
CA PRO A 240 4.56 11.15 -21.78
C PRO A 240 3.69 9.91 -21.56
N GLY A 241 2.37 10.04 -21.73
CA GLY A 241 1.44 8.92 -21.63
C GLY A 241 1.09 8.49 -20.21
N LEU A 242 1.61 9.15 -19.18
CA LEU A 242 1.32 8.87 -17.76
C LEU A 242 0.58 10.05 -17.13
N LYS A 243 -0.60 9.80 -16.57
CA LYS A 243 -1.33 10.82 -15.81
C LYS A 243 -0.87 10.77 -14.36
N TYR A 244 -0.44 11.92 -13.84
CA TYR A 244 0.06 12.03 -12.47
C TYR A 244 -1.01 12.60 -11.53
N PHE A 245 -1.11 12.01 -10.33
CA PHE A 245 -1.95 12.42 -9.21
C PHE A 245 -1.13 12.45 -7.93
N GLU A 246 -1.50 13.31 -6.99
CA GLU A 246 -0.90 13.39 -5.65
C GLU A 246 -1.98 13.24 -4.58
N GLY A 247 -1.62 12.64 -3.45
CA GLY A 247 -2.48 12.52 -2.28
C GLY A 247 -1.68 12.39 -0.99
N ASP A 248 -2.35 12.60 0.14
CA ASP A 248 -1.78 12.38 1.46
C ASP A 248 -2.25 11.03 2.02
N GLY A 249 -1.34 10.08 2.14
CA GLY A 249 -1.59 8.76 2.71
C GLY A 249 -1.68 8.74 4.23
N LEU A 250 -1.52 9.89 4.91
CA LEU A 250 -1.71 10.01 6.35
C LEU A 250 -3.18 10.26 6.70
N ASP A 251 -3.95 10.87 5.78
CA ASP A 251 -5.36 11.20 5.96
C ASP A 251 -6.24 10.29 5.09
N LEU A 252 -7.19 9.58 5.69
CA LEU A 252 -8.05 8.61 4.99
C LEU A 252 -8.94 9.26 3.92
N HIS A 253 -9.48 10.45 4.16
CA HIS A 253 -10.27 11.16 3.16
C HIS A 253 -9.43 11.55 1.95
N ALA A 254 -8.21 12.05 2.20
CA ALA A 254 -7.28 12.46 1.14
C ALA A 254 -6.79 11.26 0.33
N ALA A 255 -6.38 10.19 1.00
CA ALA A 255 -5.92 8.96 0.37
C ALA A 255 -7.02 8.34 -0.50
N TYR A 256 -8.24 8.19 0.03
CA TYR A 256 -9.39 7.67 -0.71
C TYR A 256 -9.72 8.54 -1.92
N ALA A 257 -9.85 9.86 -1.73
CA ALA A 257 -10.25 10.77 -2.81
C ALA A 257 -9.23 10.78 -3.96
N ALA A 258 -7.94 10.83 -3.65
CA ALA A 258 -6.88 10.80 -4.66
C ALA A 258 -6.84 9.45 -5.39
N ALA A 259 -6.99 8.35 -4.67
CA ALA A 259 -7.04 7.00 -5.25
C ALA A 259 -8.29 6.81 -6.13
N LYS A 260 -9.44 7.31 -5.69
CA LYS A 260 -10.71 7.25 -6.45
C LYS A 260 -10.60 8.02 -7.76
N GLU A 261 -10.09 9.26 -7.71
CA GLU A 261 -9.86 10.07 -8.90
C GLU A 261 -8.90 9.39 -9.89
N ALA A 262 -7.80 8.85 -9.41
CA ALA A 262 -6.82 8.15 -10.23
C ALA A 262 -7.39 6.85 -10.82
N ALA A 263 -8.11 6.05 -10.03
CA ALA A 263 -8.75 4.82 -10.50
C ALA A 263 -9.84 5.08 -11.53
N ASP A 264 -10.68 6.11 -11.33
CA ASP A 264 -11.72 6.52 -12.28
C ASP A 264 -11.09 6.97 -13.60
N TYR A 265 -10.00 7.76 -13.55
CA TYR A 265 -9.26 8.14 -14.75
C TYR A 265 -8.78 6.89 -15.52
N VAL A 266 -8.13 5.95 -14.85
CA VAL A 266 -7.61 4.72 -15.46
C VAL A 266 -8.75 3.90 -16.06
N ARG A 267 -9.86 3.78 -15.34
CA ARG A 267 -11.03 3.00 -15.75
C ARG A 267 -11.72 3.59 -16.99
N VAL A 268 -11.92 4.89 -17.00
CA VAL A 268 -12.60 5.59 -18.09
C VAL A 268 -11.72 5.72 -19.32
N HIS A 269 -10.48 6.17 -19.14
CA HIS A 269 -9.58 6.46 -20.26
C HIS A 269 -8.76 5.26 -20.74
N ARG A 270 -8.75 4.16 -19.98
CA ARG A 270 -7.94 2.96 -20.27
C ARG A 270 -6.46 3.28 -20.49
N LYS A 271 -5.96 4.28 -19.76
CA LYS A 271 -4.58 4.78 -19.81
C LYS A 271 -3.91 4.65 -18.44
N PRO A 272 -2.58 4.50 -18.37
CA PRO A 272 -1.89 4.41 -17.11
C PRO A 272 -1.91 5.73 -16.34
N ALA A 273 -2.00 5.61 -15.02
CA ALA A 273 -1.84 6.73 -14.09
C ALA A 273 -0.81 6.39 -13.01
N PHE A 274 -0.27 7.42 -12.41
CA PHE A 274 0.66 7.34 -11.29
C PHE A 274 0.08 8.16 -10.13
N LEU A 275 -0.23 7.50 -9.04
CA LEU A 275 -0.65 8.13 -7.79
C LEU A 275 0.56 8.19 -6.86
N HIS A 276 0.98 9.39 -6.49
CA HIS A 276 2.02 9.65 -5.51
C HIS A 276 1.37 9.92 -4.16
N LEU A 277 1.53 9.01 -3.20
CA LEU A 277 1.01 9.14 -1.85
C LEU A 277 2.15 9.42 -0.86
N ARG A 278 2.02 10.50 -0.11
CA ARG A 278 2.86 10.74 1.06
C ARG A 278 2.54 9.71 2.13
N THR A 279 3.57 9.08 2.68
CA THR A 279 3.50 8.15 3.82
C THR A 279 4.62 8.46 4.81
N VAL A 280 4.70 7.72 5.91
CA VAL A 280 5.83 7.74 6.84
C VAL A 280 6.28 6.31 7.14
N ARG A 281 7.49 6.15 7.67
CA ARG A 281 7.98 4.86 8.14
C ARG A 281 8.22 4.92 9.65
N LEU A 282 7.30 4.35 10.43
CA LEU A 282 7.32 4.46 11.90
C LEU A 282 8.30 3.48 12.57
N TYR A 283 8.61 2.37 11.92
CA TYR A 283 9.55 1.37 12.41
C TYR A 283 10.81 1.34 11.53
N GLY A 284 11.83 0.64 11.97
CA GLY A 284 12.98 0.32 11.12
C GLY A 284 12.56 -0.40 9.84
N HIS A 285 13.46 -0.47 8.87
CA HIS A 285 13.13 -1.03 7.54
C HIS A 285 12.58 -2.46 7.65
N ALA A 286 13.27 -3.33 8.35
CA ALA A 286 12.88 -4.73 8.58
C ALA A 286 13.72 -5.36 9.71
N GLY A 287 13.19 -6.40 10.35
CA GLY A 287 13.90 -7.22 11.32
C GLY A 287 14.49 -6.39 12.48
N ALA A 288 15.79 -6.48 12.66
CA ALA A 288 16.54 -5.80 13.72
C ALA A 288 17.05 -4.40 13.31
N ASP A 289 16.57 -3.83 12.21
CA ASP A 289 16.99 -2.50 11.76
C ASP A 289 16.61 -1.42 12.78
N VAL A 290 17.60 -0.55 13.08
CA VAL A 290 17.47 0.54 14.03
C VAL A 290 17.62 1.86 13.30
N ALA A 291 16.51 2.53 13.00
CA ALA A 291 16.48 3.77 12.21
C ALA A 291 17.39 4.86 12.75
N THR A 292 17.58 4.96 14.08
CA THR A 292 18.46 5.95 14.72
C THR A 292 19.95 5.69 14.52
N SER A 293 20.34 4.60 13.88
CA SER A 293 21.73 4.35 13.47
C SER A 293 22.15 5.13 12.22
N TYR A 294 21.17 5.60 11.41
CA TYR A 294 21.42 6.33 10.15
C TYR A 294 20.52 7.57 9.96
N LEU A 295 19.54 7.79 10.83
CA LEU A 295 18.72 9.00 10.87
C LEU A 295 18.90 9.72 12.19
N PRO A 296 18.92 11.07 12.20
CA PRO A 296 18.81 11.85 13.42
C PRO A 296 17.54 11.47 14.20
N ARG A 297 17.67 11.40 15.53
CA ARG A 297 16.53 11.06 16.38
C ARG A 297 15.33 12.01 16.18
N ALA A 298 15.59 13.29 16.00
CA ALA A 298 14.55 14.30 15.76
C ALA A 298 13.73 14.02 14.48
N GLU A 299 14.34 13.47 13.42
CA GLU A 299 13.62 13.08 12.21
C GLU A 299 12.70 11.87 12.47
N VAL A 300 13.22 10.86 13.18
CA VAL A 300 12.41 9.67 13.56
C VAL A 300 11.20 10.08 14.41
N GLU A 301 11.40 11.00 15.36
CA GLU A 301 10.32 11.51 16.23
C GLU A 301 9.34 12.39 15.45
N ALA A 302 9.78 13.13 14.42
CA ALA A 302 8.91 13.89 13.54
C ALA A 302 8.00 12.98 12.70
N ASP A 303 8.52 11.86 12.20
CA ASP A 303 7.71 10.86 11.50
C ASP A 303 6.67 10.23 12.44
N GLU A 304 7.05 9.93 13.69
CA GLU A 304 6.13 9.40 14.70
C GLU A 304 5.01 10.39 15.07
N ALA A 305 5.28 11.69 15.01
CA ALA A 305 4.27 12.72 15.23
C ALA A 305 3.18 12.72 14.13
N ASN A 306 3.52 12.20 12.94
CA ASN A 306 2.65 12.07 11.77
C ASN A 306 2.06 10.64 11.62
N ASP A 307 1.86 9.92 12.70
CA ASP A 307 1.25 8.59 12.69
C ASP A 307 -0.14 8.60 12.01
N PRO A 308 -0.37 7.85 10.91
CA PRO A 308 -1.65 7.83 10.20
C PRO A 308 -2.82 7.36 11.06
N LEU A 309 -2.58 6.54 12.10
CA LEU A 309 -3.62 6.16 13.04
C LEU A 309 -4.11 7.35 13.89
N LEU A 310 -3.23 8.29 14.22
CA LEU A 310 -3.62 9.51 14.93
C LEU A 310 -4.43 10.46 14.05
N HIS A 311 -4.07 10.59 12.77
CA HIS A 311 -4.86 11.35 11.80
C HIS A 311 -6.27 10.76 11.65
N SER A 312 -6.38 9.44 11.56
CA SER A 312 -7.68 8.76 11.42
C SER A 312 -8.51 8.80 12.71
N ALA A 313 -7.89 8.67 13.89
CA ALA A 313 -8.58 8.82 15.17
C ALA A 313 -9.18 10.22 15.31
N ARG A 314 -8.47 11.27 14.88
CA ARG A 314 -8.99 12.64 14.83
C ARG A 314 -10.28 12.73 14.00
N LEU A 315 -10.30 12.15 12.80
CA LEU A 315 -11.47 12.18 11.91
C LEU A 315 -12.72 11.52 12.52
N LEU A 316 -12.53 10.62 13.47
CA LEU A 316 -13.63 9.94 14.17
C LEU A 316 -14.13 10.72 15.39
N VAL A 317 -13.35 11.65 15.93
CA VAL A 317 -13.70 12.49 17.07
C VAL A 317 -14.35 13.81 16.64
N GLU A 318 -13.94 14.36 15.50
CA GLU A 318 -14.54 15.54 14.83
C GLU A 318 -15.90 15.20 14.19
#